data_444794c5c7ebe9045ea2b3eb0f0688b5
#
_entry.id   444794c5c7ebe9045ea2b3eb0f0688b5
#
_cell.length_a   1.000
_cell.length_b   1.000
_cell.length_c   1.000
_cell.angle_alpha   90.00
_cell.angle_beta   90.00
_cell.angle_gamma   90.00
#
_symmetry.space_group_name_H-M   'P 1'
#
loop_
_entity.id
_entity.type
_entity.pdbx_description
1 polymer ?
#
loop_
_entity_poly.entity_id
_entity_poly.type
_entity_poly.pdbx_seq_one_letter_code
_entity_poly.pdbx_strand_id
1 'polypeptide(L)'
;MTQAVKLLLCTSAVLLFASNAFAELPHYDDTKHLGVASCASSVCHGSVQSRESTAVRQNEYVIWSRRDRHRISYNTLLNEESKAIAKNMGLKNAHEADICLDCHADNVAAEMRGPKFQIDDGIGCEGCHGGGENYISSHVDPDTPRSETLESGLYPTDDAHARAKLCLSCHLGVGDKMATHDIMGAGHPRISFELDTFGALQPAHYVMDKDYRESKWSGTSVELWSVGQIEASRQTLHLISERLHSKGLFPELALFDCHSCHHSMSDQKWQASDRSNLPPGSVRLNDANFVMLFAIANVVSPDMEKSLKKSLKGLHGSVEHGGDVKKRIAKLLIILDSLDAKIGSADLNSLAPKLRATIVKRGAAGKLNDYVGAEQATMAIDMLLSQEGKRKKHLKWLNKLYDSVADEDNFEPYKFASVMKQFAG
;
A
#
# COMPACT_ATOMS: atom_id res chain seq x y z
N MET A 1 -22.85 71.30 -5.71
CA MET A 1 -21.59 70.57 -5.40
C MET A 1 -22.00 69.33 -4.58
N THR A 2 -22.11 68.19 -5.22
CA THR A 2 -22.52 66.95 -4.59
C THR A 2 -21.43 65.89 -4.94
N GLN A 3 -20.66 65.49 -3.93
CA GLN A 3 -19.66 64.43 -4.04
C GLN A 3 -20.33 63.09 -3.97
N ALA A 4 -20.19 62.29 -5.02
CA ALA A 4 -20.60 60.89 -5.04
C ALA A 4 -19.51 60.03 -4.39
N VAL A 5 -19.84 59.40 -3.29
CA VAL A 5 -18.99 58.40 -2.61
C VAL A 5 -19.19 57.07 -3.37
N LYS A 6 -18.14 56.60 -4.05
CA LYS A 6 -18.08 55.25 -4.63
C LYS A 6 -17.74 54.25 -3.52
N LEU A 7 -18.70 53.42 -3.12
CA LEU A 7 -18.52 52.28 -2.25
C LEU A 7 -17.91 51.12 -3.05
N LEU A 8 -16.64 50.82 -2.85
CA LEU A 8 -15.98 49.62 -3.38
C LEU A 8 -16.37 48.44 -2.50
N LEU A 9 -17.25 47.59 -2.98
CA LEU A 9 -17.48 46.25 -2.40
C LEU A 9 -16.33 45.30 -2.81
N CYS A 10 -15.39 45.07 -1.91
CA CYS A 10 -14.42 43.96 -2.00
C CYS A 10 -15.16 42.66 -1.61
N THR A 11 -15.59 41.90 -2.59
CA THR A 11 -16.04 40.53 -2.39
C THR A 11 -14.80 39.65 -2.27
N SER A 12 -14.38 39.39 -1.04
CA SER A 12 -13.37 38.35 -0.73
C SER A 12 -14.00 36.99 -1.01
N ALA A 13 -13.66 36.37 -2.14
CA ALA A 13 -13.95 34.98 -2.40
C ALA A 13 -13.10 34.14 -1.44
N VAL A 14 -13.69 33.69 -0.35
CA VAL A 14 -13.11 32.64 0.51
C VAL A 14 -13.17 31.35 -0.30
N LEU A 15 -12.06 30.97 -0.93
CA LEU A 15 -11.84 29.62 -1.43
C LEU A 15 -11.82 28.69 -0.21
N LEU A 16 -12.95 28.08 0.08
CA LEU A 16 -13.02 26.91 0.94
C LEU A 16 -12.27 25.79 0.22
N PHE A 17 -11.00 25.63 0.50
CA PHE A 17 -10.33 24.37 0.28
C PHE A 17 -11.03 23.36 1.21
N ALA A 18 -11.92 22.55 0.66
CA ALA A 18 -12.32 21.32 1.29
C ALA A 18 -11.04 20.48 1.41
N SER A 19 -10.36 20.59 2.54
CA SER A 19 -9.39 19.57 2.94
C SER A 19 -10.21 18.31 3.04
N ASN A 20 -9.98 17.35 2.14
CA ASN A 20 -10.36 15.97 2.39
C ASN A 20 -9.61 15.56 3.66
N ALA A 21 -10.25 15.73 4.80
CA ALA A 21 -9.78 15.13 6.04
C ALA A 21 -9.92 13.62 5.83
N PHE A 22 -8.83 12.99 5.39
CA PHE A 22 -8.76 11.53 5.41
C PHE A 22 -8.91 11.09 6.86
N ALA A 23 -9.71 10.06 7.10
CA ALA A 23 -9.79 9.44 8.41
C ALA A 23 -8.37 9.09 8.89
N GLU A 24 -8.08 9.37 10.15
CA GLU A 24 -6.83 9.00 10.78
C GLU A 24 -6.71 7.46 10.80
N LEU A 25 -5.48 6.95 10.68
CA LEU A 25 -5.28 5.50 10.69
C LEU A 25 -5.71 4.91 12.05
N PRO A 26 -6.36 3.74 12.08
CA PRO A 26 -6.95 3.16 13.30
C PRO A 26 -6.03 3.12 14.53
N HIS A 27 -4.74 2.89 14.34
CA HIS A 27 -3.79 2.83 15.47
C HIS A 27 -3.30 4.21 15.96
N TYR A 28 -3.72 5.30 15.32
CA TYR A 28 -3.44 6.66 15.74
C TYR A 28 -4.69 7.42 16.15
N ASP A 29 -5.90 6.83 15.96
CA ASP A 29 -7.14 7.48 16.36
C ASP A 29 -7.23 7.59 17.89
N ASP A 30 -8.03 8.52 18.39
CA ASP A 30 -8.25 8.77 19.79
C ASP A 30 -9.46 8.00 20.36
N THR A 31 -9.94 6.97 19.63
CA THR A 31 -11.09 6.16 19.98
C THR A 31 -10.66 4.83 20.59
N LYS A 32 -11.28 4.38 21.68
CA LYS A 32 -10.93 3.10 22.32
C LYS A 32 -11.28 1.91 21.46
N HIS A 33 -10.33 0.98 21.38
CA HIS A 33 -10.50 -0.34 20.80
C HIS A 33 -11.12 -1.28 21.83
N LEU A 34 -12.36 -1.67 21.60
CA LEU A 34 -13.16 -2.47 22.56
C LEU A 34 -12.75 -3.94 22.60
N GLY A 35 -12.04 -4.42 21.57
CA GLY A 35 -11.61 -5.80 21.40
C GLY A 35 -12.57 -6.62 20.55
N VAL A 36 -12.02 -7.58 19.83
CA VAL A 36 -12.73 -8.46 18.85
C VAL A 36 -13.99 -9.11 19.42
N ALA A 37 -13.96 -9.52 20.71
CA ALA A 37 -15.10 -10.13 21.38
C ALA A 37 -16.32 -9.18 21.52
N SER A 38 -16.15 -7.87 21.32
CA SER A 38 -17.25 -6.91 21.29
C SER A 38 -18.06 -6.97 19.99
N CYS A 39 -17.43 -7.39 18.90
CA CYS A 39 -18.04 -7.53 17.57
C CYS A 39 -18.54 -8.97 17.30
N ALA A 40 -17.98 -9.97 17.98
CA ALA A 40 -18.10 -11.41 17.68
C ALA A 40 -19.39 -12.10 18.14
N SER A 41 -20.38 -11.36 18.64
CA SER A 41 -21.68 -11.97 19.02
C SER A 41 -22.38 -12.59 17.80
N SER A 42 -23.06 -13.73 18.01
CA SER A 42 -23.81 -14.41 16.95
C SER A 42 -24.99 -13.62 16.38
N VAL A 43 -25.43 -12.57 17.08
CA VAL A 43 -26.47 -11.64 16.60
C VAL A 43 -25.87 -10.42 15.91
N CYS A 44 -24.53 -10.27 15.96
CA CYS A 44 -23.77 -9.21 15.31
C CYS A 44 -22.94 -9.82 14.16
N HIS A 45 -21.61 -9.97 14.34
CA HIS A 45 -20.69 -10.44 13.28
C HIS A 45 -20.21 -11.90 13.46
N GLY A 46 -20.68 -12.62 14.49
CA GLY A 46 -20.23 -13.98 14.85
C GLY A 46 -21.19 -15.11 14.50
N SER A 47 -22.14 -14.90 13.60
CA SER A 47 -23.03 -15.97 13.14
C SER A 47 -22.25 -17.07 12.42
N VAL A 48 -22.49 -18.34 12.79
CA VAL A 48 -21.81 -19.48 12.13
C VAL A 48 -22.27 -19.64 10.68
N GLN A 49 -23.50 -19.24 10.38
CA GLN A 49 -24.04 -19.25 9.03
C GLN A 49 -24.22 -17.81 8.54
N SER A 50 -23.84 -17.57 7.29
CA SER A 50 -24.08 -16.30 6.63
C SER A 50 -25.58 -16.00 6.58
N ARG A 51 -25.97 -14.77 6.89
CA ARG A 51 -27.34 -14.29 6.75
C ARG A 51 -27.51 -13.66 5.38
N GLU A 52 -28.49 -14.15 4.63
CA GLU A 52 -28.75 -13.64 3.27
C GLU A 52 -29.85 -12.57 3.22
N SER A 53 -30.53 -12.34 4.34
CA SER A 53 -31.61 -11.34 4.47
C SER A 53 -31.12 -9.92 4.75
N THR A 54 -29.81 -9.73 4.92
CA THR A 54 -29.19 -8.45 5.26
C THR A 54 -27.98 -8.19 4.37
N ALA A 55 -27.65 -6.94 4.14
CA ALA A 55 -26.44 -6.53 3.40
C ALA A 55 -25.15 -6.95 4.12
N VAL A 56 -25.19 -7.01 5.46
CA VAL A 56 -24.11 -7.52 6.31
C VAL A 56 -24.38 -9.00 6.59
N ARG A 57 -23.42 -9.87 6.26
CA ARG A 57 -23.59 -11.34 6.36
C ARG A 57 -23.57 -11.86 7.79
N GLN A 58 -23.10 -11.05 8.74
CA GLN A 58 -23.01 -11.35 10.16
C GLN A 58 -22.17 -12.59 10.52
N ASN A 59 -21.28 -13.02 9.61
CA ASN A 59 -20.32 -14.10 9.81
C ASN A 59 -18.85 -13.65 9.63
N GLU A 60 -18.61 -12.36 9.63
CA GLU A 60 -17.34 -11.71 9.36
C GLU A 60 -16.26 -12.18 10.37
N TYR A 61 -16.59 -12.24 11.65
CA TYR A 61 -15.72 -12.80 12.69
C TYR A 61 -15.33 -14.26 12.41
N VAL A 62 -16.28 -15.09 11.93
CA VAL A 62 -16.01 -16.50 11.65
C VAL A 62 -15.06 -16.66 10.47
N ILE A 63 -15.17 -15.80 9.46
CA ILE A 63 -14.26 -15.79 8.32
C ILE A 63 -12.88 -15.35 8.78
N TRP A 64 -12.78 -14.21 9.47
CA TRP A 64 -11.53 -13.67 9.99
C TRP A 64 -10.83 -14.68 10.92
N SER A 65 -11.52 -15.20 11.92
CA SER A 65 -10.90 -16.07 12.92
C SER A 65 -10.40 -17.41 12.36
N ARG A 66 -11.00 -17.91 11.27
CA ARG A 66 -10.65 -19.21 10.69
C ARG A 66 -9.75 -19.13 9.47
N ARG A 67 -9.73 -18.02 8.75
CA ARG A 67 -9.14 -17.95 7.41
C ARG A 67 -8.20 -16.78 7.20
N ASP A 68 -8.35 -15.68 7.94
CA ASP A 68 -7.51 -14.49 7.78
C ASP A 68 -6.20 -14.63 8.54
N ARG A 69 -5.08 -14.39 7.86
CA ARG A 69 -3.74 -14.45 8.45
C ARG A 69 -3.47 -13.33 9.46
N HIS A 70 -4.17 -12.23 9.36
CA HIS A 70 -4.07 -11.14 10.33
C HIS A 70 -4.43 -11.57 11.76
N ARG A 71 -5.37 -12.54 11.88
CA ARG A 71 -5.74 -13.15 13.17
C ARG A 71 -4.56 -13.81 13.89
N ILE A 72 -3.63 -14.39 13.16
CA ILE A 72 -2.49 -15.13 13.72
C ILE A 72 -1.18 -14.35 13.67
N SER A 73 -1.22 -13.06 13.31
CA SER A 73 -0.02 -12.24 13.17
C SER A 73 0.77 -12.12 14.48
N TYR A 74 0.08 -11.97 15.63
CA TYR A 74 0.72 -12.01 16.95
C TYR A 74 1.39 -13.35 17.21
N ASN A 75 0.76 -14.47 16.83
CA ASN A 75 1.32 -15.80 17.06
C ASN A 75 2.66 -16.00 16.32
N THR A 76 2.87 -15.29 15.20
CA THR A 76 4.15 -15.29 14.49
C THR A 76 5.27 -14.79 15.39
N LEU A 77 5.02 -13.84 16.29
CA LEU A 77 6.02 -13.32 17.22
C LEU A 77 6.47 -14.34 18.30
N LEU A 78 5.75 -15.46 18.43
CA LEU A 78 6.05 -16.51 19.41
C LEU A 78 6.88 -17.65 18.81
N ASN A 79 7.12 -17.68 17.49
CA ASN A 79 7.88 -18.72 16.83
C ASN A 79 9.41 -18.58 17.06
N GLU A 80 10.18 -19.59 16.69
CA GLU A 80 11.63 -19.60 16.90
C GLU A 80 12.37 -18.55 16.05
N GLU A 81 11.87 -18.25 14.85
CA GLU A 81 12.44 -17.22 13.97
C GLU A 81 12.31 -15.84 14.59
N SER A 82 11.12 -15.49 15.08
CA SER A 82 10.88 -14.20 15.76
C SER A 82 11.67 -14.07 17.06
N LYS A 83 11.88 -15.17 17.80
CA LYS A 83 12.77 -15.19 18.97
C LYS A 83 14.22 -14.93 18.58
N ALA A 84 14.67 -15.51 17.47
CA ALA A 84 16.03 -15.28 16.96
C ALA A 84 16.20 -13.81 16.50
N ILE A 85 15.23 -13.25 15.81
CA ILE A 85 15.21 -11.83 15.40
C ILE A 85 15.27 -10.92 16.62
N ALA A 86 14.41 -11.14 17.61
CA ALA A 86 14.43 -10.37 18.86
C ALA A 86 15.78 -10.43 19.56
N LYS A 87 16.39 -11.63 19.65
CA LYS A 87 17.73 -11.80 20.22
C LYS A 87 18.78 -11.02 19.43
N ASN A 88 18.77 -11.10 18.11
CA ASN A 88 19.72 -10.38 17.24
C ASN A 88 19.58 -8.86 17.38
N MET A 89 18.37 -8.36 17.65
CA MET A 89 18.09 -6.95 17.93
C MET A 89 18.35 -6.53 19.39
N GLY A 90 18.73 -7.46 20.28
CA GLY A 90 18.90 -7.17 21.71
C GLY A 90 17.57 -6.93 22.45
N LEU A 91 16.45 -7.37 21.90
CA LEU A 91 15.14 -7.31 22.53
C LEU A 91 14.91 -8.51 23.46
N LYS A 92 14.14 -8.32 24.52
CA LYS A 92 13.82 -9.41 25.47
C LYS A 92 12.90 -10.45 24.82
N ASN A 93 11.80 -10.01 24.23
CA ASN A 93 10.80 -10.84 23.56
C ASN A 93 10.19 -10.07 22.38
N ALA A 94 9.99 -10.73 21.23
CA ALA A 94 9.36 -10.11 20.06
C ALA A 94 7.91 -9.69 20.37
N HIS A 95 7.15 -10.53 21.06
CA HIS A 95 5.74 -10.33 21.37
C HIS A 95 5.45 -9.28 22.48
N GLU A 96 6.48 -8.66 23.04
CA GLU A 96 6.39 -7.58 24.04
C GLU A 96 7.02 -6.27 23.50
N ALA A 97 7.61 -6.29 22.33
CA ALA A 97 8.33 -5.15 21.77
C ALA A 97 7.43 -4.37 20.78
N ASP A 98 7.20 -3.08 21.04
CA ASP A 98 6.36 -2.23 20.21
C ASP A 98 6.78 -2.25 18.74
N ILE A 99 8.08 -2.22 18.46
CA ILE A 99 8.62 -2.30 17.09
C ILE A 99 8.17 -3.54 16.30
N CYS A 100 7.76 -4.62 17.00
CA CYS A 100 7.19 -5.81 16.40
C CYS A 100 5.64 -5.75 16.43
N LEU A 101 5.09 -5.39 17.59
CA LEU A 101 3.65 -5.35 17.83
C LEU A 101 2.93 -4.38 16.88
N ASP A 102 3.54 -3.25 16.52
CA ASP A 102 2.98 -2.23 15.64
C ASP A 102 2.53 -2.76 14.26
N CYS A 103 3.11 -3.89 13.81
CA CYS A 103 2.73 -4.55 12.56
C CYS A 103 2.07 -5.91 12.78
N HIS A 104 2.24 -6.52 13.96
CA HIS A 104 1.79 -7.89 14.24
C HIS A 104 0.61 -7.96 15.23
N ALA A 105 0.21 -6.83 15.79
CA ALA A 105 -0.96 -6.73 16.67
C ALA A 105 -1.67 -5.40 16.48
N ASP A 106 -2.86 -5.30 17.04
CA ASP A 106 -3.58 -4.04 17.23
C ASP A 106 -2.96 -3.32 18.44
N ASN A 107 -1.80 -2.67 18.23
CA ASN A 107 -0.94 -2.15 19.31
C ASN A 107 -1.31 -0.72 19.70
N VAL A 108 -2.54 -0.50 20.15
CA VAL A 108 -2.94 0.79 20.70
C VAL A 108 -2.45 0.97 22.15
N ALA A 109 -2.30 2.20 22.60
CA ALA A 109 -1.90 2.53 23.96
C ALA A 109 -2.82 1.87 25.02
N ALA A 110 -2.29 1.56 26.20
CA ALA A 110 -3.02 0.80 27.21
C ALA A 110 -4.35 1.48 27.64
N GLU A 111 -4.37 2.82 27.72
CA GLU A 111 -5.56 3.63 28.01
C GLU A 111 -6.61 3.60 26.91
N MET A 112 -6.23 3.24 25.69
CA MET A 112 -7.11 3.09 24.53
C MET A 112 -7.68 1.66 24.41
N ARG A 113 -7.33 0.75 25.33
CA ARG A 113 -7.78 -0.65 25.32
C ARG A 113 -9.05 -0.79 26.16
N GLY A 114 -10.10 -1.24 25.52
CA GLY A 114 -11.37 -1.55 26.20
C GLY A 114 -11.34 -2.87 26.98
N PRO A 115 -12.41 -3.19 27.71
CA PRO A 115 -12.42 -4.30 28.68
C PRO A 115 -12.35 -5.70 28.04
N LYS A 116 -12.59 -5.84 26.73
CA LYS A 116 -12.51 -7.11 26.01
C LYS A 116 -11.34 -7.14 25.02
N PHE A 117 -10.50 -6.13 25.06
CA PHE A 117 -9.31 -6.05 24.21
C PHE A 117 -8.29 -7.13 24.59
N GLN A 118 -7.78 -7.82 23.59
CA GLN A 118 -6.71 -8.82 23.75
C GLN A 118 -5.67 -8.60 22.65
N ILE A 119 -4.43 -8.32 23.03
CA ILE A 119 -3.34 -8.07 22.09
C ILE A 119 -3.00 -9.30 21.23
N ASP A 120 -3.24 -10.50 21.75
CA ASP A 120 -3.01 -11.78 21.09
C ASP A 120 -4.11 -12.17 20.07
N ASP A 121 -5.13 -11.35 19.91
CA ASP A 121 -6.03 -11.44 18.75
C ASP A 121 -5.32 -11.05 17.43
N GLY A 122 -4.10 -10.52 17.48
CA GLY A 122 -3.34 -10.07 16.31
C GLY A 122 -3.93 -8.78 15.74
N ILE A 123 -4.07 -8.67 14.42
CA ILE A 123 -4.77 -7.55 13.81
C ILE A 123 -6.26 -7.88 13.79
N GLY A 124 -6.97 -7.35 14.79
CA GLY A 124 -8.40 -7.55 15.00
C GLY A 124 -9.28 -6.69 14.11
N CYS A 125 -10.58 -6.69 14.40
CA CYS A 125 -11.56 -5.91 13.64
C CYS A 125 -11.22 -4.41 13.65
N GLU A 126 -10.90 -3.88 14.81
CA GLU A 126 -10.64 -2.45 15.04
C GLU A 126 -9.30 -1.99 14.49
N GLY A 127 -8.31 -2.89 14.34
CA GLY A 127 -7.06 -2.60 13.64
C GLY A 127 -7.24 -2.23 12.16
N CYS A 128 -8.42 -2.55 11.59
CA CYS A 128 -8.81 -2.14 10.24
C CYS A 128 -9.99 -1.17 10.21
N HIS A 129 -10.94 -1.30 11.14
CA HIS A 129 -12.20 -0.55 11.13
C HIS A 129 -12.22 0.64 12.09
N GLY A 130 -11.13 0.91 12.82
CA GLY A 130 -11.06 1.95 13.85
C GLY A 130 -11.68 1.51 15.17
N GLY A 131 -11.37 2.23 16.25
CA GLY A 131 -11.87 1.95 17.59
C GLY A 131 -13.38 2.03 17.69
N GLY A 132 -14.01 0.98 18.22
CA GLY A 132 -15.46 0.82 18.23
C GLY A 132 -16.22 1.65 19.24
N GLU A 133 -15.54 2.33 20.19
CA GLU A 133 -16.18 2.99 21.34
C GLU A 133 -17.34 3.89 20.94
N ASN A 134 -17.18 4.71 19.93
CA ASN A 134 -18.15 5.71 19.55
C ASN A 134 -19.23 5.25 18.57
N TYR A 135 -18.94 4.21 17.76
CA TYR A 135 -19.88 3.78 16.71
C TYR A 135 -20.55 2.42 16.98
N ILE A 136 -20.09 1.61 17.95
CA ILE A 136 -20.57 0.24 18.14
C ILE A 136 -22.09 0.17 18.39
N SER A 137 -22.68 1.19 19.01
CA SER A 137 -24.12 1.24 19.30
C SER A 137 -24.92 1.87 18.15
N SER A 138 -24.38 2.92 17.52
CA SER A 138 -25.10 3.67 16.50
C SER A 138 -25.11 3.00 15.13
N HIS A 139 -24.02 2.29 14.75
CA HIS A 139 -23.92 1.67 13.42
C HIS A 139 -24.94 0.54 13.15
N VAL A 140 -25.62 0.06 14.19
CA VAL A 140 -26.68 -0.96 14.06
C VAL A 140 -28.08 -0.35 13.92
N ASP A 141 -28.22 0.94 14.12
CA ASP A 141 -29.47 1.66 13.93
C ASP A 141 -29.69 1.92 12.43
N PRO A 142 -30.79 1.42 11.84
CA PRO A 142 -31.05 1.60 10.42
C PRO A 142 -31.29 3.07 10.02
N ASP A 143 -31.61 3.93 10.98
CA ASP A 143 -31.82 5.37 10.76
C ASP A 143 -30.50 6.18 10.84
N THR A 144 -29.40 5.59 11.33
CA THR A 144 -28.09 6.22 11.39
C THR A 144 -27.42 6.16 10.01
N PRO A 145 -27.20 7.31 9.34
CA PRO A 145 -26.55 7.33 8.04
C PRO A 145 -25.07 6.93 8.18
N ARG A 146 -24.54 6.28 7.13
CA ARG A 146 -23.13 5.84 7.08
C ARG A 146 -22.14 6.99 7.35
N SER A 147 -22.43 8.21 6.89
CA SER A 147 -21.60 9.39 7.14
C SER A 147 -21.39 9.66 8.63
N GLU A 148 -22.44 9.53 9.44
CA GLU A 148 -22.37 9.69 10.88
C GLU A 148 -21.54 8.58 11.56
N THR A 149 -21.63 7.35 11.05
CA THR A 149 -20.78 6.25 11.52
C THR A 149 -19.31 6.50 11.22
N LEU A 150 -19.00 7.04 10.02
CA LEU A 150 -17.63 7.43 9.66
C LEU A 150 -17.11 8.59 10.53
N GLU A 151 -17.95 9.58 10.79
CA GLU A 151 -17.62 10.70 11.71
C GLU A 151 -17.40 10.23 13.16
N SER A 152 -18.01 9.10 13.52
CA SER A 152 -17.86 8.47 14.84
C SER A 152 -16.64 7.54 14.93
N GLY A 153 -15.78 7.49 13.92
CA GLY A 153 -14.50 6.78 13.95
C GLY A 153 -14.45 5.46 13.17
N LEU A 154 -15.54 5.06 12.45
CA LEU A 154 -15.46 3.93 11.55
C LEU A 154 -14.52 4.27 10.39
N TYR A 155 -13.41 3.52 10.27
CA TYR A 155 -12.46 3.75 9.18
C TYR A 155 -13.02 3.29 7.82
N PRO A 156 -12.92 4.10 6.76
CA PRO A 156 -13.57 3.82 5.46
C PRO A 156 -12.78 2.80 4.63
N THR A 157 -12.74 1.55 5.04
CA THR A 157 -12.02 0.47 4.34
C THR A 157 -12.56 0.18 2.94
N ASP A 158 -13.72 0.67 2.59
CA ASP A 158 -14.31 0.60 1.24
C ASP A 158 -13.80 1.72 0.31
N ASP A 159 -13.23 2.79 0.83
CA ASP A 159 -12.51 3.76 0.02
C ASP A 159 -11.13 3.22 -0.40
N ALA A 160 -10.80 3.30 -1.69
CA ALA A 160 -9.57 2.71 -2.22
C ALA A 160 -8.29 3.37 -1.67
N HIS A 161 -8.31 4.70 -1.48
CA HIS A 161 -7.16 5.43 -0.93
C HIS A 161 -6.98 5.17 0.56
N ALA A 162 -8.08 5.18 1.33
CA ALA A 162 -8.05 4.85 2.75
C ALA A 162 -7.56 3.41 2.96
N ARG A 163 -8.10 2.45 2.21
CA ARG A 163 -7.64 1.05 2.24
C ARG A 163 -6.16 0.93 1.91
N ALA A 164 -5.68 1.61 0.86
CA ALA A 164 -4.26 1.59 0.50
C ALA A 164 -3.39 2.11 1.65
N LYS A 165 -3.73 3.24 2.25
CA LYS A 165 -3.00 3.82 3.39
C LYS A 165 -2.99 2.88 4.59
N LEU A 166 -4.13 2.28 4.90
CA LEU A 166 -4.25 1.30 5.99
C LEU A 166 -3.31 0.11 5.77
N CYS A 167 -3.40 -0.56 4.63
CA CYS A 167 -2.56 -1.73 4.33
C CYS A 167 -1.07 -1.36 4.31
N LEU A 168 -0.73 -0.25 3.67
CA LEU A 168 0.65 0.23 3.55
C LEU A 168 1.25 0.67 4.88
N SER A 169 0.44 1.00 5.89
CA SER A 169 0.95 1.38 7.20
C SER A 169 1.78 0.27 7.87
N CYS A 170 1.46 -1.01 7.58
CA CYS A 170 2.24 -2.17 8.01
C CYS A 170 3.08 -2.77 6.87
N HIS A 171 2.51 -2.86 5.66
CA HIS A 171 3.14 -3.54 4.51
C HIS A 171 4.17 -2.69 3.75
N LEU A 172 4.38 -1.44 4.14
CA LEU A 172 5.45 -0.56 3.68
C LEU A 172 6.07 0.20 4.85
N GLY A 173 5.22 0.75 5.71
CA GLY A 173 5.58 1.53 6.88
C GLY A 173 5.00 2.94 6.86
N VAL A 174 4.85 3.54 8.02
CA VAL A 174 4.42 4.92 8.24
C VAL A 174 5.07 5.46 9.52
N GLY A 175 5.58 6.68 9.52
CA GLY A 175 6.21 7.29 10.70
C GLY A 175 7.32 6.39 11.28
N ASP A 176 7.17 5.97 12.54
CA ASP A 176 8.10 5.06 13.21
C ASP A 176 7.83 3.57 12.97
N LYS A 177 6.69 3.24 12.40
CA LYS A 177 6.25 1.90 12.08
C LYS A 177 6.77 1.46 10.72
N MET A 178 7.95 0.83 10.70
CA MET A 178 8.63 0.39 9.48
C MET A 178 9.56 -0.79 9.75
N ALA A 179 9.60 -1.76 8.84
CA ALA A 179 10.66 -2.77 8.81
C ALA A 179 11.96 -2.12 8.33
N THR A 180 12.80 -1.71 9.28
CA THR A 180 14.09 -1.06 9.02
C THR A 180 15.13 -2.07 8.53
N HIS A 181 16.25 -1.56 7.98
CA HIS A 181 17.37 -2.42 7.61
C HIS A 181 17.91 -3.23 8.80
N ASP A 182 17.89 -2.66 10.01
CA ASP A 182 18.32 -3.37 11.21
C ASP A 182 17.40 -4.57 11.54
N ILE A 183 16.09 -4.40 11.39
CA ILE A 183 15.12 -5.49 11.58
C ILE A 183 15.32 -6.58 10.53
N MET A 184 15.51 -6.18 9.26
CA MET A 184 15.78 -7.14 8.18
C MET A 184 17.14 -7.80 8.35
N GLY A 185 18.18 -7.07 8.76
CA GLY A 185 19.49 -7.60 9.10
C GLY A 185 19.46 -8.56 10.29
N ALA A 186 18.51 -8.42 11.20
CA ALA A 186 18.27 -9.36 12.30
C ALA A 186 17.60 -10.67 11.87
N GLY A 187 17.05 -10.73 10.62
CA GLY A 187 16.45 -11.93 10.03
C GLY A 187 15.00 -11.78 9.60
N HIS A 188 14.39 -10.59 9.73
CA HIS A 188 13.03 -10.35 9.21
C HIS A 188 13.04 -10.35 7.68
N PRO A 189 12.12 -11.06 7.02
CA PRO A 189 12.06 -11.06 5.57
C PRO A 189 11.73 -9.66 5.02
N ARG A 190 12.17 -9.38 3.79
CA ARG A 190 11.75 -8.19 3.06
C ARG A 190 10.23 -8.18 2.91
N ILE A 191 9.62 -7.03 3.09
CA ILE A 191 8.19 -6.87 2.86
C ILE A 191 7.95 -6.60 1.37
N SER A 192 7.14 -7.46 0.75
CA SER A 192 6.60 -7.27 -0.60
C SER A 192 5.09 -7.07 -0.49
N PHE A 193 4.57 -6.07 -1.18
CA PHE A 193 3.14 -5.78 -1.15
C PHE A 193 2.67 -5.13 -2.44
N GLU A 194 1.48 -5.52 -2.87
CA GLU A 194 0.70 -4.86 -3.91
C GLU A 194 -0.79 -4.99 -3.55
N LEU A 195 -1.50 -3.86 -3.55
CA LEU A 195 -2.82 -3.73 -2.92
C LEU A 195 -3.89 -4.67 -3.50
N ASP A 196 -3.98 -4.78 -4.83
CA ASP A 196 -5.01 -5.62 -5.47
C ASP A 196 -4.72 -7.12 -5.28
N THR A 197 -3.47 -7.55 -5.53
CA THR A 197 -3.06 -8.95 -5.40
C THR A 197 -3.20 -9.43 -3.96
N PHE A 198 -2.72 -8.68 -2.98
CA PHE A 198 -2.82 -9.06 -1.57
C PHE A 198 -4.24 -8.95 -1.05
N GLY A 199 -5.00 -7.92 -1.51
CA GLY A 199 -6.43 -7.80 -1.22
C GLY A 199 -7.25 -8.98 -1.76
N ALA A 200 -6.90 -9.51 -2.94
CA ALA A 200 -7.54 -10.70 -3.50
C ALA A 200 -7.18 -12.01 -2.75
N LEU A 201 -6.01 -12.05 -2.10
CA LEU A 201 -5.58 -13.17 -1.26
C LEU A 201 -6.19 -13.13 0.14
N GLN A 202 -6.56 -11.95 0.65
CA GLN A 202 -7.25 -11.80 1.92
C GLN A 202 -8.66 -12.42 1.82
N PRO A 203 -9.07 -13.29 2.77
CA PRO A 203 -10.40 -13.86 2.77
C PRO A 203 -11.47 -12.78 2.89
N ALA A 204 -12.24 -12.56 1.83
CA ALA A 204 -13.31 -11.57 1.83
C ALA A 204 -14.37 -11.96 2.88
N HIS A 205 -14.65 -11.04 3.79
CA HIS A 205 -15.73 -11.13 4.78
C HIS A 205 -16.90 -10.20 4.41
N TYR A 206 -16.99 -9.81 3.16
CA TYR A 206 -18.08 -9.02 2.57
C TYR A 206 -18.48 -9.57 1.22
N VAL A 207 -19.63 -9.16 0.70
CA VAL A 207 -20.11 -9.55 -0.62
C VAL A 207 -20.39 -8.29 -1.43
N MET A 208 -19.84 -8.22 -2.64
CA MET A 208 -20.10 -7.12 -3.58
C MET A 208 -21.43 -7.35 -4.32
N ASP A 209 -22.53 -7.34 -3.56
CA ASP A 209 -23.88 -7.40 -4.08
C ASP A 209 -24.38 -6.03 -4.59
N LYS A 210 -25.68 -5.91 -4.86
CA LYS A 210 -26.27 -4.65 -5.36
C LYS A 210 -26.16 -3.55 -4.31
N ASP A 211 -26.49 -3.84 -3.05
CA ASP A 211 -26.46 -2.87 -1.96
C ASP A 211 -25.03 -2.34 -1.73
N TYR A 212 -24.03 -3.23 -1.72
CA TYR A 212 -22.64 -2.85 -1.61
C TYR A 212 -22.22 -1.88 -2.74
N ARG A 213 -22.63 -2.18 -3.99
CA ARG A 213 -22.27 -1.38 -5.16
C ARG A 213 -22.95 0.00 -5.19
N GLU A 214 -24.13 0.12 -4.57
CA GLU A 214 -24.89 1.38 -4.51
C GLU A 214 -24.42 2.28 -3.36
N SER A 215 -23.91 1.71 -2.26
CA SER A 215 -23.57 2.42 -1.02
C SER A 215 -22.07 2.57 -0.74
N LYS A 216 -21.23 1.81 -1.45
CA LYS A 216 -19.78 1.74 -1.22
C LYS A 216 -19.01 1.77 -2.53
N TRP A 217 -17.71 1.98 -2.44
CA TRP A 217 -16.84 1.90 -3.61
C TRP A 217 -16.85 0.49 -4.22
N SER A 218 -17.09 0.42 -5.50
CA SER A 218 -17.19 -0.83 -6.25
C SER A 218 -16.30 -0.84 -7.49
N GLY A 219 -15.18 -0.15 -7.43
CA GLY A 219 -14.19 -0.09 -8.52
C GLY A 219 -13.59 -1.46 -8.85
N THR A 220 -12.79 -1.48 -9.86
CA THR A 220 -12.19 -2.69 -10.42
C THR A 220 -10.79 -2.93 -9.89
N SER A 221 -10.26 -4.14 -10.12
CA SER A 221 -8.88 -4.48 -9.80
C SER A 221 -7.87 -3.50 -10.42
N VAL A 222 -8.10 -3.04 -11.65
CA VAL A 222 -7.18 -2.08 -12.30
C VAL A 222 -7.19 -0.72 -11.60
N GLU A 223 -8.35 -0.28 -11.13
CA GLU A 223 -8.47 0.96 -10.35
C GLU A 223 -7.83 0.82 -8.99
N LEU A 224 -8.12 -0.27 -8.26
CA LEU A 224 -7.54 -0.54 -6.95
C LEU A 224 -6.01 -0.65 -7.03
N TRP A 225 -5.49 -1.40 -8.01
CA TRP A 225 -4.06 -1.49 -8.29
C TRP A 225 -3.44 -0.12 -8.56
N SER A 226 -4.08 0.71 -9.39
CA SER A 226 -3.55 2.03 -9.76
C SER A 226 -3.50 2.97 -8.55
N VAL A 227 -4.54 2.98 -7.72
CA VAL A 227 -4.57 3.73 -6.45
C VAL A 227 -3.50 3.20 -5.50
N GLY A 228 -3.35 1.87 -5.39
CA GLY A 228 -2.30 1.25 -4.58
C GLY A 228 -0.89 1.72 -4.96
N GLN A 229 -0.59 1.83 -6.26
CA GLN A 229 0.71 2.31 -6.74
C GLN A 229 0.92 3.81 -6.44
N ILE A 230 -0.14 4.64 -6.52
CA ILE A 230 -0.09 6.07 -6.14
C ILE A 230 0.21 6.19 -4.65
N GLU A 231 -0.56 5.53 -3.79
CA GLU A 231 -0.41 5.64 -2.33
C GLU A 231 0.92 5.05 -1.85
N ALA A 232 1.37 3.91 -2.41
CA ALA A 232 2.67 3.36 -2.11
C ALA A 232 3.82 4.31 -2.49
N SER A 233 3.69 5.01 -3.64
CA SER A 233 4.68 6.02 -4.05
C SER A 233 4.66 7.25 -3.15
N ARG A 234 3.47 7.74 -2.74
CA ARG A 234 3.33 8.83 -1.76
C ARG A 234 3.98 8.43 -0.43
N GLN A 235 3.65 7.26 0.08
CA GLN A 235 4.18 6.76 1.34
C GLN A 235 5.70 6.58 1.30
N THR A 236 6.24 6.07 0.21
CA THR A 236 7.70 5.99 0.00
C THR A 236 8.36 7.38 0.08
N LEU A 237 7.75 8.40 -0.54
CA LEU A 237 8.27 9.76 -0.49
C LEU A 237 8.22 10.36 0.93
N HIS A 238 7.16 10.08 1.69
CA HIS A 238 7.06 10.50 3.09
C HIS A 238 8.13 9.81 3.94
N LEU A 239 8.29 8.50 3.83
CA LEU A 239 9.34 7.76 4.54
C LEU A 239 10.75 8.28 4.20
N ILE A 240 11.03 8.58 2.92
CA ILE A 240 12.31 9.20 2.53
C ILE A 240 12.47 10.57 3.22
N SER A 241 11.42 11.40 3.24
CA SER A 241 11.46 12.71 3.86
C SER A 241 11.76 12.67 5.36
N GLU A 242 11.20 11.68 6.05
CA GLU A 242 11.23 11.55 7.50
C GLU A 242 12.45 10.77 7.99
N ARG A 243 12.85 9.72 7.25
CA ARG A 243 13.80 8.73 7.74
C ARG A 243 15.14 8.71 7.04
N LEU A 244 15.30 9.35 5.89
CA LEU A 244 16.57 9.32 5.16
C LEU A 244 17.77 9.70 6.04
N HIS A 245 17.59 10.64 6.97
CA HIS A 245 18.62 11.14 7.89
C HIS A 245 18.19 11.14 9.36
N SER A 246 17.23 10.29 9.74
CA SER A 246 16.63 10.34 11.07
C SER A 246 17.46 9.74 12.19
N LYS A 247 18.39 8.83 11.89
CA LYS A 247 19.18 8.13 12.92
C LYS A 247 20.64 7.95 12.48
N GLY A 248 21.56 8.60 13.19
CA GLY A 248 22.99 8.31 13.11
C GLY A 248 23.70 8.86 11.87
N LEU A 249 24.84 8.24 11.56
CA LEU A 249 25.75 8.66 10.49
C LEU A 249 25.30 8.20 9.09
N PHE A 250 24.51 7.14 9.05
CA PHE A 250 24.04 6.51 7.80
C PHE A 250 22.55 6.77 7.59
N PRO A 251 22.08 6.87 6.33
CA PRO A 251 20.67 6.92 6.01
C PRO A 251 19.98 5.58 6.36
N GLU A 252 18.62 5.58 6.49
CA GLU A 252 17.87 4.34 6.61
C GLU A 252 17.99 3.53 5.31
N LEU A 253 18.72 2.41 5.37
CA LEU A 253 19.08 1.62 4.19
C LEU A 253 17.90 0.86 3.58
N ALA A 254 16.83 0.60 4.35
CA ALA A 254 15.60 0.00 3.82
C ALA A 254 14.89 0.87 2.76
N LEU A 255 15.24 2.15 2.66
CA LEU A 255 14.72 3.06 1.64
C LEU A 255 15.40 2.88 0.27
N PHE A 256 16.46 2.09 0.21
CA PHE A 256 17.25 1.87 -1.00
C PHE A 256 16.94 0.50 -1.64
N ASP A 257 17.31 0.37 -2.90
CA ASP A 257 17.22 -0.91 -3.60
C ASP A 257 18.21 -1.91 -3.02
N CYS A 258 17.70 -3.01 -2.46
CA CYS A 258 18.49 -4.03 -1.76
C CYS A 258 19.62 -4.58 -2.65
N HIS A 259 19.32 -4.83 -3.93
CA HIS A 259 20.28 -5.38 -4.88
C HIS A 259 21.33 -4.39 -5.37
N SER A 260 21.22 -3.11 -4.96
CA SER A 260 22.33 -2.16 -5.16
C SER A 260 23.53 -2.47 -4.25
N CYS A 261 23.32 -3.20 -3.16
CA CYS A 261 24.36 -3.61 -2.22
C CYS A 261 24.46 -5.15 -2.09
N HIS A 262 23.30 -5.84 -2.03
CA HIS A 262 23.24 -7.29 -1.87
C HIS A 262 23.23 -7.98 -3.26
N HIS A 263 24.40 -8.28 -3.79
CA HIS A 263 24.57 -8.96 -5.08
C HIS A 263 25.90 -9.70 -5.13
N SER A 264 26.02 -10.67 -6.04
CA SER A 264 27.28 -11.37 -6.25
C SER A 264 28.35 -10.42 -6.82
N MET A 265 29.53 -10.45 -6.24
CA MET A 265 30.70 -9.68 -6.70
C MET A 265 31.18 -10.12 -8.11
N SER A 266 30.85 -11.36 -8.50
CA SER A 266 31.23 -11.92 -9.80
C SER A 266 30.32 -11.49 -10.94
N ASP A 267 29.18 -10.91 -10.64
CA ASP A 267 28.17 -10.58 -11.64
C ASP A 267 28.30 -9.12 -12.11
N GLN A 268 28.70 -8.90 -13.36
CA GLN A 268 28.63 -7.60 -14.01
C GLN A 268 27.16 -7.21 -14.33
N LYS A 269 26.28 -7.25 -13.32
CA LYS A 269 24.85 -6.89 -13.45
C LYS A 269 24.61 -5.38 -13.55
N TRP A 270 25.64 -4.58 -13.55
CA TRP A 270 25.61 -3.14 -13.46
C TRP A 270 25.32 -2.49 -14.81
N GLN A 271 24.07 -2.41 -15.16
CA GLN A 271 23.66 -1.49 -16.21
C GLN A 271 23.13 -0.20 -15.56
N ALA A 272 23.55 0.94 -16.11
CA ALA A 272 23.00 2.21 -15.70
C ALA A 272 21.47 2.19 -15.83
N SER A 273 20.76 2.49 -14.75
CA SER A 273 19.31 2.60 -14.82
C SER A 273 18.92 3.90 -15.50
N ASP A 274 18.10 3.82 -16.55
CA ASP A 274 17.53 5.01 -17.21
C ASP A 274 16.53 5.77 -16.30
N ARG A 275 16.17 5.19 -15.16
CA ARG A 275 15.26 5.77 -14.17
C ARG A 275 15.95 6.70 -13.19
N SER A 276 17.14 6.34 -12.71
CA SER A 276 17.89 7.14 -11.73
C SER A 276 18.85 8.13 -12.36
N ASN A 277 19.38 7.82 -13.56
CA ASN A 277 20.48 8.53 -14.22
C ASN A 277 21.78 8.53 -13.37
N LEU A 278 21.91 7.56 -12.48
CA LEU A 278 23.12 7.36 -11.69
C LEU A 278 24.08 6.42 -12.45
N PRO A 279 25.40 6.59 -12.25
CA PRO A 279 26.36 5.68 -12.85
C PRO A 279 26.19 4.25 -12.30
N PRO A 280 26.69 3.22 -13.01
CA PRO A 280 26.75 1.88 -12.49
C PRO A 280 27.45 1.82 -11.12
N GLY A 281 26.91 1.04 -10.20
CA GLY A 281 27.46 0.89 -8.84
C GLY A 281 26.96 1.93 -7.82
N SER A 282 26.20 2.95 -8.23
CA SER A 282 25.55 3.84 -7.29
C SER A 282 24.40 3.17 -6.59
N VAL A 283 24.31 3.38 -5.26
CA VAL A 283 23.17 2.94 -4.47
C VAL A 283 21.98 3.85 -4.77
N ARG A 284 20.87 3.27 -5.21
CA ARG A 284 19.66 4.00 -5.60
C ARG A 284 18.53 3.77 -4.63
N LEU A 285 17.63 4.74 -4.52
CA LEU A 285 16.38 4.56 -3.77
C LEU A 285 15.55 3.41 -4.38
N ASN A 286 14.78 2.71 -3.53
CA ASN A 286 13.77 1.77 -3.99
C ASN A 286 12.64 2.55 -4.67
N ASP A 287 12.57 2.44 -5.98
CA ASP A 287 11.61 3.17 -6.82
C ASP A 287 10.61 2.24 -7.56
N ALA A 288 10.43 1.03 -7.06
CA ALA A 288 9.65 -0.01 -7.72
C ALA A 288 8.19 0.40 -8.00
N ASN A 289 7.52 1.07 -7.06
CA ASN A 289 6.16 1.56 -7.25
C ASN A 289 6.07 2.61 -8.37
N PHE A 290 7.10 3.47 -8.51
CA PHE A 290 7.18 4.43 -9.62
C PHE A 290 7.31 3.76 -10.99
N VAL A 291 7.87 2.55 -11.05
CA VAL A 291 8.00 1.81 -12.32
C VAL A 291 6.63 1.46 -12.90
N MET A 292 5.70 1.04 -12.04
CA MET A 292 4.32 0.79 -12.45
C MET A 292 3.60 2.10 -12.80
N LEU A 293 3.80 3.17 -12.04
CA LEU A 293 3.25 4.48 -12.36
C LEU A 293 3.74 5.03 -13.71
N PHE A 294 4.96 4.72 -14.14
CA PHE A 294 5.39 5.07 -15.50
C PHE A 294 4.56 4.39 -16.58
N ALA A 295 4.15 3.13 -16.36
CA ALA A 295 3.28 2.43 -17.31
C ALA A 295 1.88 3.02 -17.31
N ILE A 296 1.32 3.31 -16.14
CA ILE A 296 0.01 3.96 -16.00
C ILE A 296 0.04 5.35 -16.66
N ALA A 297 1.01 6.19 -16.29
CA ALA A 297 1.15 7.54 -16.83
C ALA A 297 1.35 7.53 -18.37
N ASN A 298 2.12 6.58 -18.90
CA ASN A 298 2.30 6.42 -20.36
C ASN A 298 0.95 6.24 -21.08
N VAL A 299 0.02 5.52 -20.45
CA VAL A 299 -1.28 5.18 -21.04
C VAL A 299 -2.29 6.31 -20.88
N VAL A 300 -2.34 6.93 -19.69
CA VAL A 300 -3.35 7.98 -19.40
C VAL A 300 -2.88 9.38 -19.78
N SER A 301 -1.57 9.66 -19.71
CA SER A 301 -0.97 10.96 -20.04
C SER A 301 0.54 10.86 -20.28
N PRO A 302 1.01 10.65 -21.52
CA PRO A 302 2.44 10.48 -21.83
C PRO A 302 3.35 11.63 -21.38
N ASP A 303 2.83 12.85 -21.30
CA ASP A 303 3.61 13.99 -20.81
C ASP A 303 3.83 13.95 -19.28
N MET A 304 2.87 13.35 -18.56
CA MET A 304 3.05 13.09 -17.12
C MET A 304 4.11 12.01 -16.87
N GLU A 305 4.20 10.98 -17.72
CA GLU A 305 5.30 10.00 -17.64
C GLU A 305 6.67 10.69 -17.73
N LYS A 306 6.85 11.61 -18.70
CA LYS A 306 8.09 12.38 -18.86
C LYS A 306 8.40 13.22 -17.62
N SER A 307 7.36 13.90 -17.09
CA SER A 307 7.49 14.76 -15.90
C SER A 307 7.86 13.96 -14.66
N LEU A 308 7.20 12.81 -14.46
CA LEU A 308 7.45 11.89 -13.36
C LEU A 308 8.87 11.34 -13.41
N LYS A 309 9.30 10.82 -14.56
CA LYS A 309 10.67 10.32 -14.77
C LYS A 309 11.72 11.40 -14.50
N LYS A 310 11.53 12.60 -15.04
CA LYS A 310 12.46 13.73 -14.81
C LYS A 310 12.57 14.10 -13.33
N SER A 311 11.45 14.11 -12.62
CA SER A 311 11.42 14.48 -11.21
C SER A 311 12.02 13.39 -10.32
N LEU A 312 11.77 12.10 -10.63
CA LEU A 312 12.37 10.98 -9.91
C LEU A 312 13.89 10.93 -10.10
N LYS A 313 14.40 11.15 -11.34
CA LYS A 313 15.84 11.31 -11.58
C LYS A 313 16.45 12.42 -10.76
N GLY A 314 15.72 13.55 -10.63
CA GLY A 314 16.15 14.67 -9.80
C GLY A 314 16.19 14.33 -8.30
N LEU A 315 15.29 13.46 -7.82
CA LEU A 315 15.32 12.97 -6.44
C LEU A 315 16.55 12.06 -6.21
N HIS A 316 16.75 11.05 -7.05
CA HIS A 316 17.93 10.18 -6.99
C HIS A 316 19.25 10.99 -6.98
N GLY A 317 19.39 11.95 -7.89
CA GLY A 317 20.57 12.82 -7.94
C GLY A 317 20.76 13.69 -6.70
N SER A 318 19.65 14.13 -6.07
CA SER A 318 19.75 14.93 -4.83
C SER A 318 20.15 14.08 -3.62
N VAL A 319 19.78 12.81 -3.59
CA VAL A 319 20.21 11.88 -2.53
C VAL A 319 21.69 11.52 -2.69
N GLU A 320 22.13 11.24 -3.92
CA GLU A 320 23.51 10.80 -4.21
C GLU A 320 24.53 11.92 -4.08
N HIS A 321 24.20 13.11 -4.56
CA HIS A 321 25.19 14.20 -4.69
C HIS A 321 25.01 15.33 -3.68
N GLY A 322 24.09 15.17 -2.74
CA GLY A 322 23.69 16.24 -1.83
C GLY A 322 22.85 17.33 -2.52
N GLY A 323 21.61 17.46 -2.12
CA GLY A 323 20.69 18.45 -2.69
C GLY A 323 19.44 18.60 -1.83
N ASP A 324 18.54 19.48 -2.24
CA ASP A 324 17.27 19.69 -1.53
C ASP A 324 16.29 18.55 -1.83
N VAL A 325 16.43 17.45 -1.07
CA VAL A 325 15.58 16.25 -1.15
C VAL A 325 14.12 16.60 -0.87
N LYS A 326 13.84 17.44 0.15
CA LYS A 326 12.47 17.85 0.51
C LYS A 326 11.77 18.57 -0.63
N LYS A 327 12.47 19.47 -1.31
CA LYS A 327 11.94 20.17 -2.49
C LYS A 327 11.66 19.22 -3.66
N ARG A 328 12.49 18.19 -3.85
CA ARG A 328 12.27 17.16 -4.88
C ARG A 328 11.06 16.31 -4.57
N ILE A 329 10.89 15.92 -3.31
CA ILE A 329 9.73 15.19 -2.82
C ILE A 329 8.45 16.00 -3.02
N ALA A 330 8.40 17.26 -2.57
CA ALA A 330 7.24 18.12 -2.75
C ALA A 330 6.81 18.23 -4.23
N LYS A 331 7.78 18.33 -5.14
CA LYS A 331 7.50 18.34 -6.58
C LYS A 331 6.91 17.02 -7.08
N LEU A 332 7.41 15.89 -6.59
CA LEU A 332 6.88 14.57 -6.96
C LEU A 332 5.45 14.37 -6.44
N LEU A 333 5.16 14.79 -5.19
CA LEU A 333 3.81 14.73 -4.62
C LEU A 333 2.79 15.49 -5.48
N ILE A 334 3.11 16.69 -5.95
CA ILE A 334 2.24 17.47 -6.86
C ILE A 334 1.99 16.71 -8.18
N ILE A 335 3.00 16.01 -8.70
CA ILE A 335 2.84 15.20 -9.92
C ILE A 335 1.95 13.99 -9.64
N LEU A 336 2.11 13.34 -8.47
CA LEU A 336 1.28 12.22 -8.06
C LEU A 336 -0.18 12.63 -7.88
N ASP A 337 -0.47 13.79 -7.28
CA ASP A 337 -1.83 14.32 -7.14
C ASP A 337 -2.48 14.57 -8.52
N SER A 338 -1.70 15.13 -9.44
CA SER A 338 -2.17 15.36 -10.80
C SER A 338 -2.40 14.07 -11.59
N LEU A 339 -1.57 13.03 -11.36
CA LEU A 339 -1.72 11.71 -11.98
C LEU A 339 -2.91 10.97 -11.39
N ASP A 340 -3.10 11.05 -10.10
CA ASP A 340 -4.23 10.48 -9.37
C ASP A 340 -5.57 11.01 -9.90
N ALA A 341 -5.70 12.32 -10.05
CA ALA A 341 -6.87 12.94 -10.67
C ALA A 341 -7.12 12.45 -12.11
N LYS A 342 -6.04 12.16 -12.87
CA LYS A 342 -6.16 11.58 -14.21
C LYS A 342 -6.59 10.11 -14.17
N ILE A 343 -6.09 9.35 -13.23
CA ILE A 343 -6.49 7.96 -12.98
C ILE A 343 -8.00 7.92 -12.64
N GLY A 344 -8.44 8.73 -11.68
CA GLY A 344 -9.85 8.79 -11.26
C GLY A 344 -10.83 9.23 -12.34
N SER A 345 -10.34 9.94 -13.38
CA SER A 345 -11.17 10.38 -14.53
C SER A 345 -11.09 9.46 -15.76
N ALA A 346 -10.22 8.43 -15.74
CA ALA A 346 -10.00 7.53 -16.87
C ALA A 346 -10.82 6.25 -16.74
N ASP A 347 -11.33 5.74 -17.85
CA ASP A 347 -11.85 4.38 -17.92
C ASP A 347 -10.69 3.37 -17.99
N LEU A 348 -10.13 3.05 -16.83
CA LEU A 348 -8.99 2.13 -16.71
C LEU A 348 -9.30 0.72 -17.18
N ASN A 349 -10.57 0.29 -17.12
CA ASN A 349 -10.97 -1.02 -17.60
C ASN A 349 -10.77 -1.16 -19.11
N SER A 350 -11.20 -0.16 -19.86
CA SER A 350 -10.97 -0.15 -21.31
C SER A 350 -9.49 -0.02 -21.66
N LEU A 351 -8.67 0.54 -20.76
CA LEU A 351 -7.24 0.71 -20.93
C LEU A 351 -6.41 -0.49 -20.48
N ALA A 352 -7.00 -1.48 -19.81
CA ALA A 352 -6.28 -2.66 -19.28
C ALA A 352 -5.41 -3.38 -20.33
N PRO A 353 -5.87 -3.64 -21.57
CA PRO A 353 -5.02 -4.26 -22.60
C PRO A 353 -3.80 -3.40 -22.98
N LYS A 354 -3.97 -2.07 -23.00
CA LYS A 354 -2.88 -1.14 -23.33
C LYS A 354 -1.87 -1.03 -22.18
N LEU A 355 -2.35 -1.04 -20.92
CA LEU A 355 -1.51 -1.09 -19.72
C LEU A 355 -0.65 -2.36 -19.74
N ARG A 356 -1.26 -3.53 -19.92
CA ARG A 356 -0.57 -4.80 -20.03
C ARG A 356 0.49 -4.78 -21.15
N ALA A 357 0.10 -4.37 -22.35
CA ALA A 357 1.03 -4.28 -23.48
C ALA A 357 2.21 -3.34 -23.19
N THR A 358 1.97 -2.23 -22.47
CA THR A 358 3.01 -1.29 -22.07
C THR A 358 3.97 -1.93 -21.08
N ILE A 359 3.49 -2.64 -20.04
CA ILE A 359 4.33 -3.33 -19.06
C ILE A 359 5.15 -4.44 -19.72
N VAL A 360 4.51 -5.29 -20.54
CA VAL A 360 5.18 -6.36 -21.28
C VAL A 360 6.28 -5.81 -22.20
N LYS A 361 5.98 -4.74 -22.96
CA LYS A 361 6.97 -4.07 -23.81
C LYS A 361 8.17 -3.55 -23.02
N ARG A 362 7.94 -2.97 -21.84
CA ARG A 362 9.02 -2.48 -20.95
C ARG A 362 9.87 -3.63 -20.41
N GLY A 363 9.24 -4.72 -19.95
CA GLY A 363 9.96 -5.92 -19.51
C GLY A 363 10.76 -6.56 -20.63
N ALA A 364 10.16 -6.74 -21.80
CA ALA A 364 10.85 -7.29 -22.98
C ALA A 364 12.03 -6.43 -23.45
N ALA A 365 11.98 -5.11 -23.23
CA ALA A 365 13.07 -4.18 -23.52
C ALA A 365 14.13 -4.12 -22.40
N GLY A 366 14.04 -4.95 -21.34
CA GLY A 366 14.98 -4.96 -20.22
C GLY A 366 14.89 -3.73 -19.31
N LYS A 367 13.74 -3.01 -19.31
CA LYS A 367 13.53 -1.82 -18.47
C LYS A 367 13.06 -2.16 -17.05
N LEU A 368 12.77 -3.43 -16.78
CA LEU A 368 12.42 -4.00 -15.50
C LEU A 368 13.58 -4.93 -15.08
N ASN A 369 14.71 -4.32 -14.78
CA ASN A 369 15.98 -5.02 -14.54
C ASN A 369 16.33 -5.16 -13.06
N ASP A 370 15.47 -4.74 -12.17
CA ASP A 370 15.53 -4.98 -10.73
C ASP A 370 14.44 -5.97 -10.31
N TYR A 371 14.72 -6.69 -9.23
CA TYR A 371 13.82 -7.73 -8.73
C TYR A 371 12.44 -7.18 -8.37
N VAL A 372 12.39 -6.11 -7.56
CA VAL A 372 11.12 -5.57 -7.06
C VAL A 372 10.25 -5.04 -8.20
N GLY A 373 10.86 -4.37 -9.18
CA GLY A 373 10.14 -3.92 -10.38
C GLY A 373 9.63 -5.07 -11.25
N ALA A 374 10.37 -6.19 -11.34
CA ALA A 374 9.95 -7.39 -12.05
C ALA A 374 8.80 -8.12 -11.31
N GLU A 375 8.88 -8.21 -9.98
CA GLU A 375 7.85 -8.75 -9.10
C GLU A 375 6.53 -7.96 -9.23
N GLN A 376 6.59 -6.63 -9.10
CA GLN A 376 5.43 -5.75 -9.29
C GLN A 376 4.81 -5.89 -10.69
N ALA A 377 5.63 -5.99 -11.74
CA ALA A 377 5.15 -6.19 -13.10
C ALA A 377 4.47 -7.54 -13.29
N THR A 378 4.96 -8.59 -12.63
CA THR A 378 4.39 -9.94 -12.70
C THR A 378 2.98 -9.95 -12.09
N MET A 379 2.81 -9.37 -10.89
CA MET A 379 1.50 -9.22 -10.25
C MET A 379 0.54 -8.37 -11.09
N ALA A 380 1.01 -7.23 -11.59
CA ALA A 380 0.21 -6.35 -12.45
C ALA A 380 -0.27 -7.04 -13.74
N ILE A 381 0.58 -7.84 -14.38
CA ILE A 381 0.19 -8.57 -15.61
C ILE A 381 -0.83 -9.66 -15.29
N ASP A 382 -0.67 -10.39 -14.20
CA ASP A 382 -1.65 -11.42 -13.78
C ASP A 382 -3.02 -10.80 -13.51
N MET A 383 -3.06 -9.70 -12.77
CA MET A 383 -4.27 -8.92 -12.50
C MET A 383 -4.92 -8.42 -13.81
N LEU A 384 -4.14 -7.81 -14.71
CA LEU A 384 -4.63 -7.29 -15.99
C LEU A 384 -5.16 -8.40 -16.89
N LEU A 385 -4.49 -9.56 -16.97
CA LEU A 385 -4.99 -10.74 -17.70
C LEU A 385 -6.27 -11.32 -17.07
N SER A 386 -6.38 -11.25 -15.75
CA SER A 386 -7.60 -11.66 -15.02
C SER A 386 -8.76 -10.73 -15.36
N GLN A 387 -8.54 -9.42 -15.31
CA GLN A 387 -9.52 -8.40 -15.68
C GLN A 387 -9.98 -8.53 -17.14
N GLU A 388 -9.07 -8.86 -18.07
CA GLU A 388 -9.37 -9.11 -19.48
C GLU A 388 -10.07 -10.47 -19.73
N GLY A 389 -10.24 -11.33 -18.71
CA GLY A 389 -10.74 -12.70 -18.86
C GLY A 389 -9.76 -13.65 -19.61
N LYS A 390 -8.51 -13.26 -19.73
CA LYS A 390 -7.49 -13.98 -20.53
C LYS A 390 -6.50 -14.80 -19.70
N ARG A 391 -6.58 -14.75 -18.36
CA ARG A 391 -5.64 -15.44 -17.48
C ARG A 391 -5.46 -16.92 -17.80
N LYS A 392 -6.55 -17.64 -17.99
CA LYS A 392 -6.52 -19.08 -18.34
C LYS A 392 -5.78 -19.35 -19.66
N LYS A 393 -5.99 -18.51 -20.68
CA LYS A 393 -5.31 -18.62 -21.98
C LYS A 393 -3.80 -18.49 -21.85
N HIS A 394 -3.32 -17.65 -20.95
CA HIS A 394 -1.90 -17.33 -20.78
C HIS A 394 -1.25 -18.01 -19.57
N LEU A 395 -1.95 -18.93 -18.89
CA LEU A 395 -1.50 -19.53 -17.63
C LEU A 395 -0.10 -20.16 -17.72
N LYS A 396 0.20 -20.88 -18.81
CA LYS A 396 1.52 -21.52 -19.03
C LYS A 396 2.65 -20.49 -19.12
N TRP A 397 2.40 -19.35 -19.72
CA TRP A 397 3.36 -18.26 -19.80
C TRP A 397 3.46 -17.52 -18.46
N LEU A 398 2.34 -17.26 -17.79
CA LEU A 398 2.31 -16.67 -16.46
C LEU A 398 3.10 -17.48 -15.44
N ASN A 399 2.98 -18.80 -15.45
CA ASN A 399 3.78 -19.66 -14.55
C ASN A 399 5.29 -19.44 -14.79
N LYS A 400 5.75 -19.39 -16.04
CA LYS A 400 7.15 -19.08 -16.34
C LYS A 400 7.56 -17.68 -15.87
N LEU A 401 6.62 -16.72 -15.91
CA LEU A 401 6.87 -15.36 -15.44
C LEU A 401 7.04 -15.35 -13.91
N TYR A 402 6.16 -16.04 -13.18
CA TYR A 402 6.30 -16.23 -11.72
C TYR A 402 7.58 -17.00 -11.38
N ASP A 403 7.90 -18.07 -12.09
CA ASP A 403 9.14 -18.83 -11.88
C ASP A 403 10.40 -17.94 -12.04
N SER A 404 10.34 -16.93 -12.91
CA SER A 404 11.46 -16.01 -13.13
C SER A 404 11.67 -14.97 -12.03
N VAL A 405 10.71 -14.85 -11.09
CA VAL A 405 10.76 -13.97 -9.92
C VAL A 405 10.51 -14.72 -8.60
N ALA A 406 10.61 -16.05 -8.62
CA ALA A 406 10.34 -16.87 -7.45
C ALA A 406 11.45 -16.81 -6.38
N ASP A 407 12.67 -16.50 -6.80
CA ASP A 407 13.86 -16.46 -5.97
C ASP A 407 14.55 -15.10 -6.13
N GLU A 408 14.51 -14.29 -5.06
CA GLU A 408 15.09 -12.96 -5.04
C GLU A 408 16.59 -12.97 -5.16
N ASP A 409 17.28 -13.90 -4.47
CA ASP A 409 18.74 -13.99 -4.43
C ASP A 409 19.32 -14.45 -5.77
N ASN A 410 18.54 -15.22 -6.54
CA ASN A 410 18.91 -15.75 -7.84
C ASN A 410 18.18 -15.08 -9.01
N PHE A 411 17.67 -13.87 -8.83
CA PHE A 411 16.99 -13.14 -9.89
C PHE A 411 17.92 -12.77 -11.04
N GLU A 412 17.51 -13.13 -12.25
CA GLU A 412 18.27 -12.85 -13.49
C GLU A 412 17.45 -11.96 -14.43
N PRO A 413 17.76 -10.65 -14.53
CA PRO A 413 17.00 -9.70 -15.34
C PRO A 413 16.84 -10.10 -16.81
N TYR A 414 17.85 -10.73 -17.40
CA TYR A 414 17.79 -11.16 -18.79
C TYR A 414 16.85 -12.37 -19.00
N LYS A 415 16.73 -13.27 -18.03
CA LYS A 415 15.75 -14.37 -18.05
C LYS A 415 14.34 -13.82 -17.99
N PHE A 416 14.08 -12.91 -17.04
CA PHE A 416 12.81 -12.21 -16.95
C PHE A 416 12.45 -11.52 -18.27
N ALA A 417 13.36 -10.73 -18.85
CA ALA A 417 13.15 -10.07 -20.14
C ALA A 417 12.90 -11.06 -21.28
N SER A 418 13.56 -12.23 -21.27
CA SER A 418 13.34 -13.30 -22.24
C SER A 418 11.94 -13.90 -22.14
N VAL A 419 11.43 -14.11 -20.92
CA VAL A 419 10.05 -14.58 -20.70
C VAL A 419 9.06 -13.53 -21.19
N MET A 420 9.29 -12.24 -20.88
CA MET A 420 8.45 -11.14 -21.38
C MET A 420 8.38 -11.08 -22.91
N LYS A 421 9.51 -11.36 -23.63
CA LYS A 421 9.54 -11.41 -25.11
C LYS A 421 8.70 -12.55 -25.69
N GLN A 422 8.44 -13.61 -24.92
CA GLN A 422 7.65 -14.77 -25.37
C GLN A 422 6.15 -14.52 -25.31
N PHE A 423 5.72 -13.39 -24.76
CA PHE A 423 4.30 -13.08 -24.69
C PHE A 423 3.72 -12.89 -26.10
N ALA A 424 2.85 -13.82 -26.49
CA ALA A 424 2.03 -13.71 -27.68
C ALA A 424 0.66 -13.16 -27.25
N GLY A 425 0.45 -11.88 -27.51
CA GLY A 425 -0.71 -11.10 -27.07
C GLY A 425 -2.06 -11.52 -27.64
#